data_81b4660cc68d42f4dad32123f05f3422
#
_entry.id   81b4660cc68d42f4dad32123f05f3422
#
_cell.length_a   1.000
_cell.length_b   1.000
_cell.length_c   1.000
_cell.angle_alpha   90.00
_cell.angle_beta   90.00
_cell.angle_gamma   90.00
#
_symmetry.space_group_name_H-M   'P 1'
#
loop_
_entity.id
_entity.type
_entity.pdbx_description
1 polymer ?
#
loop_
_entity_poly.entity_id
_entity_poly.type
_entity_poly.pdbx_seq_one_letter_code
_entity_poly.pdbx_strand_id
1 'polypeptide(L)'
;MIDRDRLIRLFTELVSIDSPSRGEREVCRCISEKLRALGFDPKEDDVGEKIGGNTGCLYTYIEGSLPLPPLLFSAHMDTVEPSCGKKAVFHPDGKITSDGTTVLGAD
;
A
#
# COMPACT_ATOMS: atom_id res chain seq x y z
N MET A 1 -15.58 -14.93 1.68
CA MET A 1 -15.70 -14.54 0.26
C MET A 1 -15.01 -13.21 0.05
N ILE A 2 -14.27 -13.04 -1.06
CA ILE A 2 -13.60 -11.77 -1.38
C ILE A 2 -14.65 -10.79 -1.94
N ASP A 3 -14.74 -9.62 -1.31
CA ASP A 3 -15.53 -8.50 -1.84
C ASP A 3 -14.73 -7.82 -2.96
N ARG A 4 -15.12 -8.10 -4.20
CA ARG A 4 -14.44 -7.60 -5.40
C ARG A 4 -14.47 -6.06 -5.48
N ASP A 5 -15.60 -5.46 -5.16
CA ASP A 5 -15.75 -4.01 -5.27
C ASP A 5 -14.90 -3.28 -4.22
N ARG A 6 -14.84 -3.83 -3.02
CA ARG A 6 -13.94 -3.32 -1.97
C ARG A 6 -12.48 -3.44 -2.39
N LEU A 7 -12.09 -4.58 -2.98
CA LEU A 7 -10.72 -4.80 -3.45
C LEU A 7 -10.33 -3.81 -4.54
N ILE A 8 -11.20 -3.61 -5.53
CA ILE A 8 -10.96 -2.65 -6.63
C ILE A 8 -10.87 -1.22 -6.11
N ARG A 9 -11.76 -0.82 -5.20
CA ARG A 9 -11.70 0.52 -4.59
C ARG A 9 -10.40 0.74 -3.82
N LEU A 10 -10.00 -0.23 -2.99
CA LEU A 10 -8.75 -0.14 -2.24
C LEU A 10 -7.53 -0.06 -3.17
N PHE A 11 -7.48 -0.91 -4.19
CA PHE A 11 -6.43 -0.90 -5.20
C PHE A 11 -6.34 0.46 -5.90
N THR A 12 -7.46 0.97 -6.42
CA THR A 12 -7.51 2.25 -7.12
C THR A 12 -7.06 3.41 -6.24
N GLU A 13 -7.47 3.41 -4.98
CA GLU A 13 -7.06 4.43 -4.02
C GLU A 13 -5.56 4.39 -3.77
N LEU A 14 -5.00 3.22 -3.52
CA LEU A 14 -3.56 3.09 -3.22
C LEU A 14 -2.69 3.44 -4.44
N VAL A 15 -3.02 2.97 -5.64
CA VAL A 15 -2.22 3.30 -6.84
C VAL A 15 -2.31 4.77 -7.22
N SER A 16 -3.36 5.49 -6.81
CA SER A 16 -3.51 6.93 -7.07
C SER A 16 -2.59 7.80 -6.23
N ILE A 17 -2.01 7.26 -5.16
CA ILE A 17 -1.11 7.99 -4.28
C ILE A 17 0.30 7.95 -4.88
N ASP A 18 0.92 9.11 -5.04
CA ASP A 18 2.32 9.20 -5.43
C ASP A 18 3.19 8.64 -4.31
N SER A 19 4.03 7.67 -4.66
CA SER A 19 4.85 6.95 -3.69
C SER A 19 6.22 6.59 -4.26
N PRO A 20 7.03 7.59 -4.66
CA PRO A 20 8.40 7.31 -5.11
C PRO A 20 9.24 6.80 -3.94
N SER A 21 10.31 6.06 -4.24
CA SER A 21 11.24 5.57 -3.22
C SER A 21 11.74 6.72 -2.34
N ARG A 22 11.70 6.55 -1.02
CA ARG A 22 11.97 7.55 0.04
C ARG A 22 10.89 8.64 0.17
N GLY A 23 9.80 8.56 -0.58
CA GLY A 23 8.67 9.50 -0.56
C GLY A 23 7.33 8.83 -0.22
N GLU A 24 7.32 7.75 0.58
CA GLU A 24 6.17 6.87 0.82
C GLU A 24 5.23 7.38 1.91
N ARG A 25 5.44 8.56 2.49
CA ARG A 25 4.66 9.10 3.63
C ARG A 25 3.15 9.04 3.41
N GLU A 26 2.66 9.45 2.25
CA GLU A 26 1.23 9.56 2.00
C GLU A 26 0.56 8.18 1.88
N VAL A 27 1.21 7.21 1.22
CA VAL A 27 0.68 5.84 1.16
C VAL A 27 0.76 5.18 2.53
N CYS A 28 1.83 5.40 3.31
CA CYS A 28 1.96 4.92 4.68
C CYS A 28 0.81 5.45 5.57
N ARG A 29 0.51 6.75 5.48
CA ARG A 29 -0.60 7.36 6.21
C ARG A 29 -1.94 6.74 5.81
N CYS A 30 -2.22 6.60 4.53
CA CYS A 30 -3.44 5.98 4.03
C CYS A 30 -3.61 4.54 4.56
N ILE A 31 -2.56 3.72 4.49
CA ILE A 31 -2.61 2.34 5.01
C ILE A 31 -2.82 2.34 6.53
N SER A 32 -2.13 3.21 7.27
CA SER A 32 -2.28 3.33 8.72
C SER A 32 -3.71 3.67 9.12
N GLU A 33 -4.34 4.62 8.44
CA GLU A 33 -5.74 5.00 8.69
C GLU A 33 -6.69 3.83 8.44
N LYS A 34 -6.47 3.08 7.36
CA LYS A 34 -7.28 1.89 7.05
C LYS A 34 -7.12 0.78 8.08
N LEU A 35 -5.90 0.53 8.54
CA LEU A 35 -5.64 -0.45 9.60
C LEU A 35 -6.33 -0.05 10.91
N ARG A 36 -6.26 1.24 11.30
CA ARG A 36 -6.96 1.75 12.47
C ARG A 36 -8.48 1.63 12.34
N ALA A 37 -9.04 1.90 11.17
CA ALA A 37 -10.47 1.73 10.91
C ALA A 37 -10.92 0.27 11.04
N LEU A 38 -10.02 -0.69 10.85
CA LEU A 38 -10.26 -2.12 11.09
C LEU A 38 -10.04 -2.54 12.55
N GLY A 39 -9.66 -1.60 13.44
CA GLY A 39 -9.42 -1.86 14.86
C GLY A 39 -8.00 -2.30 15.21
N PHE A 40 -7.06 -2.22 14.26
CA PHE A 40 -5.65 -2.54 14.51
C PHE A 40 -4.86 -1.33 14.98
N ASP A 41 -3.67 -1.57 15.52
CA ASP A 41 -2.76 -0.55 16.04
C ASP A 41 -1.45 -0.55 15.25
N PRO A 42 -1.41 0.07 14.04
CA PRO A 42 -0.20 0.14 13.24
C PRO A 42 0.86 1.01 13.92
N LYS A 43 2.09 0.55 13.81
CA LYS A 43 3.30 1.24 14.29
C LYS A 43 4.20 1.54 13.11
N GLU A 44 4.98 2.59 13.22
CA GLU A 44 6.01 2.97 12.27
C GLU A 44 7.37 2.99 12.98
N ASP A 45 8.40 2.44 12.35
CA ASP A 45 9.76 2.49 12.88
C ASP A 45 10.51 3.76 12.40
N ASP A 46 11.76 3.91 12.81
CA ASP A 46 12.61 5.06 12.53
C ASP A 46 13.56 4.86 11.33
N VAL A 47 13.40 3.80 10.55
CA VAL A 47 14.32 3.49 9.44
C VAL A 47 14.33 4.59 8.39
N GLY A 48 13.21 5.25 8.16
CA GLY A 48 13.11 6.34 7.20
C GLY A 48 14.11 7.47 7.48
N GLU A 49 14.26 7.85 8.74
CA GLU A 49 15.23 8.89 9.15
C GLU A 49 16.67 8.45 8.84
N LYS A 50 16.97 7.15 9.02
CA LYS A 50 18.31 6.59 8.82
C LYS A 50 18.73 6.51 7.35
N ILE A 51 17.77 6.36 6.44
CA ILE A 51 18.03 6.22 5.00
C ILE A 51 17.72 7.49 4.19
N GLY A 52 17.32 8.58 4.85
CA GLY A 52 16.93 9.82 4.19
C GLY A 52 15.59 9.74 3.48
N GLY A 53 14.68 8.90 3.96
CA GLY A 53 13.29 8.81 3.56
C GLY A 53 12.38 9.66 4.43
N ASN A 54 11.11 9.74 4.09
CA ASN A 54 10.12 10.52 4.83
C ASN A 54 9.16 9.66 5.68
N THR A 55 9.31 8.34 5.67
CA THR A 55 8.57 7.39 6.50
C THR A 55 9.41 6.15 6.78
N GLY A 56 9.12 5.46 7.88
CA GLY A 56 9.71 4.19 8.24
C GLY A 56 8.91 2.99 7.71
N CYS A 57 9.28 1.79 8.16
CA CYS A 57 8.48 0.60 7.91
C CYS A 57 7.20 0.65 8.75
N LEU A 58 6.07 0.41 8.10
CA LEU A 58 4.79 0.28 8.77
C LEU A 58 4.54 -1.18 9.11
N TYR A 59 4.18 -1.47 10.34
CA TYR A 59 3.86 -2.82 10.78
C TYR A 59 2.70 -2.85 11.78
N THR A 60 1.99 -3.96 11.82
CA THR A 60 0.96 -4.23 12.82
C THR A 60 0.95 -5.72 13.15
N TYR A 61 0.65 -6.03 14.39
CA TYR A 61 0.44 -7.40 14.84
C TYR A 61 -1.07 -7.66 14.91
N ILE A 62 -1.50 -8.77 14.31
CA ILE A 62 -2.87 -9.24 14.36
C ILE A 62 -2.87 -10.57 15.10
N GLU A 63 -3.50 -10.59 16.27
CA GLU A 63 -3.58 -11.80 17.09
C GLU A 63 -4.45 -12.86 16.43
N GLY A 64 -3.89 -14.05 16.33
CA GLY A 64 -4.61 -15.23 15.82
C GLY A 64 -5.34 -15.97 16.93
N SER A 65 -6.27 -16.84 16.54
CA SER A 65 -7.03 -17.70 17.47
C SER A 65 -6.39 -19.07 17.69
N LEU A 66 -5.36 -19.43 16.94
CA LEU A 66 -4.70 -20.73 17.02
C LEU A 66 -3.36 -20.62 17.77
N PRO A 67 -2.97 -21.65 18.57
CA PRO A 67 -1.68 -21.66 19.27
C PRO A 67 -0.54 -22.06 18.32
N LEU A 68 -0.37 -21.31 17.25
CA LEU A 68 0.64 -21.54 16.20
C LEU A 68 1.55 -20.30 16.09
N PRO A 69 2.78 -20.46 15.56
CA PRO A 69 3.63 -19.33 15.25
C PRO A 69 2.95 -18.36 14.27
N PRO A 70 3.16 -17.06 14.41
CA PRO A 70 2.57 -16.08 13.51
C PRO A 70 3.13 -16.19 12.08
N LEU A 71 2.32 -15.84 11.10
CA LEU A 71 2.76 -15.64 9.72
C LEU A 71 3.16 -14.17 9.53
N LEU A 72 4.29 -13.96 8.87
CA LEU A 72 4.71 -12.62 8.46
C LEU A 72 4.34 -12.39 7.00
N PHE A 73 3.57 -11.33 6.74
CA PHE A 73 3.33 -10.81 5.40
C PHE A 73 4.14 -9.53 5.24
N SER A 74 4.83 -9.40 4.12
CA SER A 74 5.64 -8.22 3.81
C SER A 74 5.35 -7.75 2.39
N ALA A 75 5.25 -6.44 2.22
CA ALA A 75 5.10 -5.78 0.94
C ALA A 75 5.76 -4.41 1.01
N HIS A 76 6.23 -3.89 -0.14
CA HIS A 76 6.79 -2.55 -0.20
C HIS A 76 5.70 -1.49 -0.47
N MET A 77 5.98 -0.25 -0.10
CA MET A 77 5.07 0.89 -0.27
C MET A 77 5.49 1.81 -1.42
N ASP A 78 6.74 1.74 -1.85
CA ASP A 78 7.25 2.56 -2.94
C ASP A 78 6.94 1.96 -4.31
N THR A 79 6.98 2.81 -5.33
CA THR A 79 6.83 2.44 -6.73
C THR A 79 7.99 2.99 -7.54
N VAL A 80 8.41 2.24 -8.57
CA VAL A 80 9.48 2.68 -9.49
C VAL A 80 9.03 3.87 -10.34
N GLU A 81 9.96 4.69 -10.76
CA GLU A 81 9.68 5.84 -11.63
C GLU A 81 9.49 5.42 -13.12
N PRO A 82 8.65 6.16 -13.87
CA PRO A 82 7.87 7.33 -13.49
C PRO A 82 6.59 6.94 -12.74
N SER A 83 6.34 7.53 -11.59
CA SER A 83 5.27 7.12 -10.68
C SER A 83 4.36 8.25 -10.18
N CYS A 84 4.64 9.50 -10.56
CA CYS A 84 3.80 10.61 -10.14
C CYS A 84 2.59 10.79 -11.08
N GLY A 85 1.40 11.02 -10.50
CA GLY A 85 0.17 11.16 -11.25
C GLY A 85 -0.36 9.86 -11.83
N LYS A 86 -0.11 8.72 -11.17
CA LYS A 86 -0.61 7.41 -11.60
C LYS A 86 -2.13 7.40 -11.73
N LYS A 87 -2.62 6.78 -12.80
CA LYS A 87 -4.06 6.61 -13.06
C LYS A 87 -4.35 5.17 -13.44
N ALA A 88 -5.29 4.55 -12.73
CA ALA A 88 -5.80 3.24 -13.08
C ALA A 88 -6.82 3.37 -14.24
N VAL A 89 -6.58 2.65 -15.32
CA VAL A 89 -7.47 2.55 -16.48
C VAL A 89 -8.12 1.18 -16.49
N PHE A 90 -9.44 1.15 -16.45
CA PHE A 90 -10.24 -0.09 -16.44
C PHE A 90 -10.64 -0.48 -17.85
N HIS A 91 -10.42 -1.74 -18.18
CA HIS A 91 -10.77 -2.31 -19.48
C HIS A 91 -11.98 -3.24 -19.39
N PRO A 92 -12.77 -3.39 -20.47
CA PRO A 92 -13.96 -4.26 -20.49
C PRO A 92 -13.67 -5.73 -20.18
N ASP A 93 -12.44 -6.20 -20.45
CA ASP A 93 -12.00 -7.57 -20.15
C ASP A 93 -11.60 -7.79 -18.70
N GLY A 94 -11.72 -6.76 -17.86
CA GLY A 94 -11.39 -6.79 -16.43
C GLY A 94 -9.94 -6.46 -16.09
N LYS A 95 -9.11 -6.15 -17.09
CA LYS A 95 -7.74 -5.67 -16.86
C LYS A 95 -7.75 -4.25 -16.31
N ILE A 96 -6.75 -3.95 -15.50
CA ILE A 96 -6.45 -2.59 -15.02
C ILE A 96 -5.01 -2.28 -15.44
N THR A 97 -4.82 -1.17 -16.13
CA THR A 97 -3.51 -0.71 -16.59
C THR A 97 -3.24 0.72 -16.16
N SER A 98 -2.01 1.20 -16.33
CA SER A 98 -1.74 2.63 -16.30
C SER A 98 -2.31 3.30 -17.56
N ASP A 99 -2.27 4.64 -17.59
CA ASP A 99 -2.62 5.43 -18.80
C ASP A 99 -1.47 5.51 -19.82
N GLY A 100 -0.35 4.84 -19.56
CA GLY A 100 0.84 4.83 -20.42
C GLY A 100 1.85 5.93 -20.11
N THR A 101 1.54 6.88 -19.23
CA THR A 101 2.46 7.97 -18.84
C THR A 101 3.32 7.61 -17.62
N THR A 102 2.86 6.66 -16.81
CA THR A 102 3.53 6.18 -15.60
C THR A 102 3.46 4.66 -15.51
N VAL A 103 4.16 4.08 -14.53
CA VAL A 103 3.87 2.73 -14.07
C VAL A 103 2.50 2.68 -13.40
N LEU A 104 1.90 1.50 -13.26
CA LEU A 104 0.69 1.34 -12.44
C LEU A 104 1.03 1.24 -10.95
N GLY A 105 2.16 0.58 -10.62
CA GLY A 105 2.58 0.38 -9.24
C GLY A 105 1.72 -0.66 -8.52
N ALA A 106 1.51 -1.79 -9.17
CA ALA A 106 0.61 -2.85 -8.71
C ALA A 106 1.33 -4.13 -8.28
N ASP A 107 2.64 -4.13 -8.27
CA ASP A 107 3.52 -5.23 -7.89
C ASP A 107 3.65 -5.42 -6.37
#